data_72c316191fc642960b732bb21a87e3f5
#
_entry.id   72c316191fc642960b732bb21a87e3f5
#
_cell.length_a   1.000
_cell.length_b   1.000
_cell.length_c   1.000
_cell.angle_alpha   90.00
_cell.angle_beta   90.00
_cell.angle_gamma   90.00
#
_symmetry.space_group_name_H-M   'P 1'
#
loop_
_entity.id
_entity.type
_entity.pdbx_description
1 polymer ?
#
loop_
_entity_poly.entity_id
_entity_poly.type
_entity_poly.pdbx_seq_one_letter_code
_entity_poly.pdbx_strand_id
1 'polypeptide(L)'
;AKALDNEGDWKLLNQKGQEYPMVYERTLGEEEYVVVVNPGAKAASLNISSVGGKAVSVLSTGKVVYKSGKKTDVIKASGISAAIFKVER
;
A
#
# COMPACT_ATOMS: atom_id res chain seq x y z
N ALA A 1 -1.57 -0.23 18.00
CA ALA A 1 -1.15 1.12 17.65
C ALA A 1 -2.32 1.88 17.03
N LYS A 2 -2.38 3.18 17.25
CA LYS A 2 -3.47 3.99 16.70
C LYS A 2 -3.51 4.01 15.19
N ALA A 3 -2.37 3.85 14.53
CA ALA A 3 -2.33 3.81 13.08
C ALA A 3 -3.10 2.62 12.50
N LEU A 4 -3.36 1.61 13.29
CA LEU A 4 -4.06 0.40 12.84
C LEU A 4 -5.42 0.23 13.50
N ASP A 5 -5.90 1.20 14.26
CA ASP A 5 -7.24 1.12 14.83
C ASP A 5 -8.22 1.98 14.02
N ASN A 6 -9.49 1.95 14.43
CA ASN A 6 -10.55 2.58 13.64
C ASN A 6 -10.58 4.09 13.71
N GLU A 7 -9.78 4.69 14.56
CA GLU A 7 -9.79 6.14 14.72
C GLU A 7 -8.88 6.87 13.74
N GLY A 8 -7.96 6.15 13.10
CA GLY A 8 -7.12 6.73 12.08
C GLY A 8 -7.85 6.84 10.74
N ASP A 9 -7.29 7.64 9.86
CA ASP A 9 -7.85 7.81 8.52
C ASP A 9 -7.43 6.68 7.60
N TRP A 10 -8.39 5.97 7.07
CA TRP A 10 -8.17 4.96 6.04
C TRP A 10 -8.66 5.49 4.71
N LYS A 11 -7.80 5.39 3.70
CA LYS A 11 -8.16 5.80 2.36
C LYS A 11 -7.82 4.68 1.39
N LEU A 12 -8.82 4.17 0.68
CA LEU A 12 -8.59 3.19 -0.37
C LEU A 12 -8.02 3.89 -1.59
N LEU A 13 -6.87 3.45 -2.05
CA LEU A 13 -6.19 4.06 -3.18
C LEU A 13 -6.57 3.44 -4.52
N ASN A 14 -7.28 2.33 -4.51
CA ASN A 14 -7.76 1.69 -5.73
C ASN A 14 -8.79 2.58 -6.41
N GLN A 15 -8.73 2.62 -7.74
CA GLN A 15 -9.73 3.28 -8.54
C GLN A 15 -10.86 2.32 -8.87
N LYS A 16 -12.00 2.89 -9.30
CA LYS A 16 -13.14 2.08 -9.69
C LYS A 16 -12.75 1.07 -10.77
N GLY A 17 -13.13 -0.17 -10.56
CA GLY A 17 -12.80 -1.26 -11.48
C GLY A 17 -11.51 -1.99 -11.15
N GLN A 18 -10.73 -1.50 -10.21
CA GLN A 18 -9.51 -2.15 -9.74
C GLN A 18 -9.80 -2.86 -8.43
N GLU A 19 -9.75 -4.18 -8.42
CA GLU A 19 -10.05 -4.96 -7.22
C GLU A 19 -8.80 -5.34 -6.45
N TYR A 20 -7.76 -5.78 -7.14
CA TYR A 20 -6.55 -6.31 -6.51
C TYR A 20 -5.30 -5.78 -7.17
N PRO A 21 -4.23 -5.61 -6.41
CA PRO A 21 -4.19 -5.68 -4.95
C PRO A 21 -5.00 -4.56 -4.31
N MET A 22 -5.51 -4.79 -3.11
CA MET A 22 -6.14 -3.72 -2.35
C MET A 22 -5.04 -2.88 -1.70
N VAL A 23 -5.09 -1.58 -1.89
CA VAL A 23 -4.09 -0.65 -1.38
C VAL A 23 -4.78 0.43 -0.57
N TYR A 24 -4.39 0.54 0.69
CA TYR A 24 -4.92 1.53 1.60
C TYR A 24 -3.82 2.45 2.07
N GLU A 25 -4.14 3.73 2.17
CA GLU A 25 -3.28 4.70 2.83
C GLU A 25 -3.83 4.97 4.22
N ARG A 26 -2.96 4.98 5.20
CA ARG A 26 -3.34 5.29 6.58
C ARG A 26 -2.41 6.35 7.13
N THR A 27 -3.00 7.40 7.69
CA THR A 27 -2.24 8.51 8.27
C THR A 27 -2.57 8.62 9.74
N LEU A 28 -1.54 8.77 10.56
CA LEU A 28 -1.69 9.04 11.99
C LEU A 28 -0.65 10.06 12.42
N GLY A 29 -1.11 11.29 12.72
CA GLY A 29 -0.18 12.36 13.03
C GLY A 29 0.77 12.62 11.88
N GLU A 30 2.06 12.47 12.12
CA GLU A 30 3.09 12.64 11.10
C GLU A 30 3.46 11.34 10.39
N GLU A 31 2.89 10.22 10.81
CA GLU A 31 3.20 8.92 10.22
C GLU A 31 2.19 8.57 9.14
N GLU A 32 2.69 8.06 8.05
CA GLU A 32 1.87 7.63 6.92
C GLU A 32 2.29 6.24 6.50
N TYR A 33 1.30 5.38 6.30
CA TYR A 33 1.52 3.99 5.93
C TYR A 33 0.72 3.64 4.69
N VAL A 34 1.26 2.73 3.89
CA VAL A 34 0.55 2.12 2.77
C VAL A 34 0.43 0.64 3.04
N VAL A 35 -0.79 0.14 3.07
CA VAL A 35 -1.09 -1.27 3.32
C VAL A 35 -1.54 -1.91 2.02
N VAL A 36 -0.87 -2.98 1.63
CA VAL A 36 -1.16 -3.70 0.39
C VAL A 36 -1.62 -5.10 0.74
N VAL A 37 -2.76 -5.53 0.19
CA VAL A 37 -3.29 -6.87 0.41
C VAL A 37 -3.70 -7.46 -0.93
N ASN A 38 -3.15 -8.61 -1.27
CA ASN A 38 -3.56 -9.37 -2.44
C ASN A 38 -4.00 -10.77 -2.01
N PRO A 39 -5.29 -10.98 -1.75
CA PRO A 39 -5.81 -12.28 -1.33
C PRO A 39 -5.97 -13.26 -2.48
N GLY A 40 -5.88 -12.80 -3.72
CA GLY A 40 -6.04 -13.66 -4.89
C GLY A 40 -4.84 -14.56 -5.11
N ALA A 41 -5.04 -15.67 -5.80
CA ALA A 41 -3.99 -16.64 -6.10
C ALA A 41 -3.02 -16.16 -7.18
N LYS A 42 -3.40 -15.13 -7.92
CA LYS A 42 -2.57 -14.60 -9.02
C LYS A 42 -1.88 -13.31 -8.59
N ALA A 43 -0.71 -13.08 -9.16
CA ALA A 43 -0.02 -11.82 -8.98
C ALA A 43 -0.85 -10.68 -9.55
N ALA A 44 -0.79 -9.53 -8.91
CA ALA A 44 -1.52 -8.34 -9.34
C ALA A 44 -0.64 -7.11 -9.22
N SER A 45 -0.93 -6.10 -9.99
CA SER A 45 -0.22 -4.83 -9.90
C SER A 45 -1.20 -3.68 -9.94
N LEU A 46 -0.81 -2.57 -9.32
CA LEU A 46 -1.63 -1.37 -9.24
C LEU A 46 -0.74 -0.14 -9.33
N ASN A 47 -1.20 0.83 -10.09
CA ASN A 47 -0.56 2.15 -10.14
C ASN A 47 -1.39 3.10 -9.30
N ILE A 48 -0.74 3.84 -8.42
CA ILE A 48 -1.39 4.85 -7.59
C ILE A 48 -0.69 6.17 -7.78
N SER A 49 -1.35 7.25 -7.40
CA SER A 49 -0.70 8.56 -7.37
C SER A 49 0.45 8.53 -6.38
N SER A 50 1.56 9.18 -6.72
CA SER A 50 2.73 9.17 -5.84
C SER A 50 2.39 9.69 -4.46
N VAL A 51 2.87 8.98 -3.44
CA VAL A 51 2.68 9.41 -2.04
C VAL A 51 3.69 10.48 -1.62
N GLY A 52 4.63 10.82 -2.51
CA GLY A 52 5.58 11.90 -2.25
C GLY A 52 6.75 11.53 -1.37
N GLY A 53 7.06 10.25 -1.24
CA GLY A 53 8.16 9.79 -0.43
C GLY A 53 8.59 8.39 -0.78
N LYS A 54 9.52 7.85 0.00
CA LYS A 54 9.97 6.47 -0.12
C LYS A 54 9.08 5.55 0.70
N ALA A 55 8.75 4.40 0.15
CA ALA A 55 8.03 3.37 0.88
C ALA A 55 9.04 2.36 1.43
N VAL A 56 9.06 2.21 2.74
CA VAL A 56 9.96 1.29 3.43
C VAL A 56 9.15 0.14 4.01
N SER A 57 9.52 -1.08 3.67
CA SER A 57 8.79 -2.25 4.15
C SER A 57 8.94 -2.40 5.65
N VAL A 58 7.81 -2.46 6.34
CA VAL A 58 7.74 -2.69 7.78
C VAL A 58 7.42 -4.15 8.06
N LEU A 59 6.49 -4.69 7.29
CA LEU A 59 6.04 -6.07 7.44
C LEU A 59 5.57 -6.56 6.08
N SER A 60 5.92 -7.79 5.72
CA SER A 60 5.42 -8.37 4.49
C SER A 60 5.29 -9.88 4.61
N THR A 61 4.28 -10.44 3.94
CA THR A 61 4.13 -11.87 3.71
C THR A 61 4.00 -12.05 2.21
N GLY A 62 4.69 -13.07 1.66
CA GLY A 62 4.79 -13.21 0.23
C GLY A 62 5.72 -12.16 -0.36
N LYS A 63 5.56 -11.86 -1.63
CA LYS A 63 6.43 -10.92 -2.33
C LYS A 63 5.65 -9.70 -2.79
N VAL A 64 5.91 -8.56 -2.19
CA VAL A 64 5.31 -7.29 -2.57
C VAL A 64 6.43 -6.30 -2.87
N VAL A 65 6.37 -5.69 -4.04
CA VAL A 65 7.36 -4.71 -4.49
C VAL A 65 6.67 -3.37 -4.65
N TYR A 66 7.27 -2.34 -4.08
CA TYR A 66 6.78 -0.97 -4.18
C TYR A 66 7.84 -0.12 -4.87
N LYS A 67 7.49 0.47 -6.00
CA LYS A 67 8.38 1.37 -6.74
C LYS A 67 7.82 2.78 -6.69
N SER A 68 8.58 3.67 -6.06
CA SER A 68 8.21 5.08 -5.99
C SER A 68 8.57 5.79 -7.28
N GLY A 69 7.68 6.66 -7.75
CA GLY A 69 7.90 7.48 -8.93
C GLY A 69 7.62 8.94 -8.64
N LYS A 70 7.81 9.77 -9.63
CA LYS A 70 7.57 11.21 -9.49
C LYS A 70 6.09 11.55 -9.46
N LYS A 71 5.30 10.90 -10.31
CA LYS A 71 3.87 11.16 -10.42
C LYS A 71 3.05 9.95 -10.02
N THR A 72 3.59 8.77 -10.23
CA THR A 72 2.87 7.52 -10.03
C THR A 72 3.79 6.52 -9.34
N ASP A 73 3.26 5.86 -8.33
CA ASP A 73 3.92 4.73 -7.68
C ASP A 73 3.33 3.44 -8.24
N VAL A 74 4.15 2.42 -8.37
CA VAL A 74 3.74 1.12 -8.89
C VAL A 74 3.91 0.08 -7.79
N ILE A 75 2.84 -0.68 -7.54
CA ILE A 75 2.84 -1.72 -6.53
C ILE A 75 2.58 -3.05 -7.23
N LYS A 76 3.45 -4.03 -7.00
CA LYS A 76 3.31 -5.38 -7.54
C LYS A 76 3.27 -6.36 -6.38
N ALA A 77 2.22 -7.18 -6.34
CA ALA A 77 2.03 -8.14 -5.26
C ALA A 77 1.88 -9.54 -5.86
N SER A 78 2.61 -10.50 -5.31
CA SER A 78 2.44 -11.91 -5.70
C SER A 78 1.09 -12.43 -5.21
N GLY A 79 0.69 -13.62 -5.67
CA GLY A 79 -0.53 -14.23 -5.17
C GLY A 79 -0.46 -14.48 -3.67
N ILE A 80 -1.56 -14.24 -2.97
CA ILE A 80 -1.71 -14.40 -1.52
C ILE A 80 -0.55 -13.72 -0.80
N SER A 81 -0.54 -12.39 -0.84
CA SER A 81 0.51 -11.60 -0.21
C SER A 81 -0.07 -10.37 0.47
N ALA A 82 0.68 -9.83 1.40
CA ALA A 82 0.32 -8.60 2.09
C ALA A 82 1.60 -7.90 2.54
N ALA A 83 1.53 -6.58 2.63
CA ALA A 83 2.66 -5.80 3.11
C ALA A 83 2.19 -4.48 3.71
N ILE A 84 3.00 -3.97 4.63
CA ILE A 84 2.82 -2.63 5.19
C ILE A 84 4.10 -1.86 4.91
N PHE A 85 3.95 -0.71 4.29
CA PHE A 85 5.06 0.19 4.02
C PHE A 85 4.88 1.47 4.81
N LYS A 86 5.97 1.97 5.39
CA LYS A 86 5.98 3.29 5.99
C LYS A 86 6.49 4.27 4.96
N VAL A 87 5.80 5.40 4.81
CA VAL A 87 6.23 6.44 3.88
C VAL A 87 7.22 7.36 4.58
N GLU A 88 8.41 7.46 4.01
CA GLU A 88 9.46 8.36 4.52
C GLU A 88 9.71 9.46 3.50
N ARG A 89 9.58 10.67 3.95
CA ARG A 89 9.82 11.84 3.10
C ARG A 89 11.16 12.50 3.38
#